data_b11c93792f53ae5cbe84153f4b7172db
#
_entry.id   b11c93792f53ae5cbe84153f4b7172db
#
_cell.length_a   1.000
_cell.length_b   1.000
_cell.length_c   1.000
_cell.angle_alpha   90.00
_cell.angle_beta   90.00
_cell.angle_gamma   90.00
#
_symmetry.space_group_name_H-M   'P 1'
#
loop_
_entity.id
_entity.type
_entity.pdbx_description
1 polymer ?
#
loop_
_entity_poly.entity_id
_entity_poly.type
_entity_poly.pdbx_seq_one_letter_code
_entity_poly.pdbx_strand_id
1 'polypeptide(L)'
;MKAATKIGYLRQNSVDSLTGKNDGTNLGHGAPTVHFHQHRSPEISVRLVLKGGGCENVGAQYSLPAEKLHANRDLDGCRKAILDAVLQAQGKGCGPGILGVCIGGDRATGYEHSKVQLLRKLDDTNPNPELAELEKDIVETANKLGIGPMGFGGKTTLLGTKICAANRVPASFFVSVSYMCWAFRRQGVELDGASGISRWLY
;
A
#
# COMPACT_ATOMS: atom_id res chain seq x y z
N MET A 1 10.30 10.88 15.45
CA MET A 1 9.00 10.33 15.87
C MET A 1 8.53 10.94 17.20
N LYS A 2 9.20 10.68 18.34
CA LYS A 2 8.81 11.18 19.68
C LYS A 2 8.56 12.69 19.75
N ALA A 3 9.46 13.51 19.21
CA ALA A 3 9.31 14.96 19.18
C ALA A 3 8.06 15.39 18.39
N ALA A 4 7.84 14.83 17.18
CA ALA A 4 6.67 15.11 16.36
C ALA A 4 5.35 14.70 17.04
N THR A 5 5.36 13.61 17.81
CA THR A 5 4.21 13.19 18.60
C THR A 5 3.93 14.18 19.73
N LYS A 6 4.98 14.61 20.45
CA LYS A 6 4.86 15.54 21.57
C LYS A 6 4.25 16.89 21.17
N ILE A 7 4.60 17.39 19.97
CA ILE A 7 4.09 18.68 19.47
C ILE A 7 2.79 18.55 18.65
N GLY A 8 2.19 17.35 18.61
CA GLY A 8 0.86 17.11 18.03
C GLY A 8 0.81 16.89 16.52
N TYR A 9 1.95 16.71 15.84
CA TYR A 9 1.95 16.37 14.40
C TYR A 9 1.49 14.95 14.12
N LEU A 10 1.63 14.06 15.09
CA LEU A 10 1.20 12.67 15.02
C LEU A 10 0.20 12.37 16.13
N ARG A 11 -0.78 11.50 15.83
CA ARG A 11 -1.67 10.96 16.87
C ARG A 11 -0.83 10.17 17.88
N GLN A 12 -1.24 10.24 19.14
CA GLN A 12 -0.58 9.52 20.23
C GLN A 12 -0.98 8.04 20.17
N ASN A 13 -0.14 7.23 19.55
CA ASN A 13 -0.32 5.78 19.42
C ASN A 13 0.94 5.08 19.93
N SER A 14 0.86 3.88 20.29
CA SER A 14 1.82 2.82 20.59
C SER A 14 1.14 1.88 21.55
N VAL A 15 0.30 1.02 20.99
CA VAL A 15 -0.49 0.06 21.77
C VAL A 15 0.28 -1.24 21.87
N ASP A 16 0.51 -1.69 23.10
CA ASP A 16 1.00 -3.04 23.35
C ASP A 16 -0.08 -4.04 22.98
N SER A 17 0.24 -4.98 22.09
CA SER A 17 -0.72 -5.91 21.51
C SER A 17 -1.27 -6.94 22.51
N LEU A 18 -0.56 -7.19 23.61
CA LEU A 18 -0.97 -8.18 24.62
C LEU A 18 -1.82 -7.56 25.70
N THR A 19 -1.43 -6.37 26.15
CA THR A 19 -2.08 -5.69 27.29
C THR A 19 -3.12 -4.65 26.87
N GLY A 20 -3.08 -4.21 25.60
CA GLY A 20 -3.90 -3.11 25.10
C GLY A 20 -3.50 -1.73 25.65
N LYS A 21 -2.42 -1.65 26.41
CA LYS A 21 -1.95 -0.37 26.96
C LYS A 21 -1.33 0.50 25.88
N ASN A 22 -1.78 1.75 25.78
CA ASN A 22 -1.24 2.75 24.85
C ASN A 22 -0.31 3.71 25.62
N ASP A 23 0.96 3.77 25.27
CA ASP A 23 1.91 4.72 25.86
C ASP A 23 1.93 6.09 25.16
N GLY A 24 1.28 6.20 24.00
CA GLY A 24 1.09 7.44 23.28
C GLY A 24 2.35 8.03 22.62
N THR A 25 3.44 7.28 22.52
CA THR A 25 4.73 7.84 22.04
C THR A 25 5.01 7.63 20.55
N ASN A 26 4.26 6.77 19.89
CA ASN A 26 4.53 6.21 18.55
C ASN A 26 5.86 5.43 18.48
N LEU A 27 6.36 4.98 19.61
CA LEU A 27 7.56 4.14 19.72
C LEU A 27 7.21 2.87 20.48
N GLY A 28 7.80 1.76 20.11
CA GLY A 28 7.59 0.49 20.77
C GLY A 28 8.34 -0.62 20.05
N HIS A 29 8.22 -1.85 20.50
CA HIS A 29 8.79 -2.98 19.79
C HIS A 29 8.17 -3.10 18.40
N GLY A 30 9.00 -3.00 17.33
CA GLY A 30 8.55 -3.00 15.94
C GLY A 30 7.81 -1.73 15.47
N ALA A 31 7.84 -0.64 16.27
CA ALA A 31 7.23 0.64 15.88
C ALA A 31 8.21 1.81 16.10
N PRO A 32 8.45 2.68 15.09
CA PRO A 32 7.94 2.58 13.72
C PRO A 32 8.54 1.39 12.97
N THR A 33 7.79 0.83 12.03
CA THR A 33 8.34 -0.20 11.14
C THR A 33 9.35 0.43 10.20
N VAL A 34 10.56 -0.13 10.14
CA VAL A 34 11.65 0.33 9.26
C VAL A 34 12.07 -0.83 8.38
N HIS A 35 12.02 -0.62 7.07
CA HIS A 35 12.52 -1.57 6.07
C HIS A 35 13.80 -1.02 5.47
N PHE A 36 14.80 -1.88 5.33
CA PHE A 36 16.08 -1.56 4.69
C PHE A 36 16.15 -2.27 3.35
N HIS A 37 16.38 -1.50 2.30
CA HIS A 37 16.54 -2.02 0.95
C HIS A 37 17.94 -1.70 0.45
N GLN A 38 18.54 -2.68 -0.24
CA GLN A 38 19.82 -2.45 -0.90
C GLN A 38 19.63 -1.47 -2.05
N HIS A 39 20.49 -0.46 -2.11
CA HIS A 39 20.50 0.58 -3.13
C HIS A 39 21.84 0.60 -3.85
N ARG A 40 21.84 0.80 -5.16
CA ARG A 40 23.07 0.81 -5.98
C ARG A 40 23.68 2.21 -6.16
N SER A 41 23.09 3.24 -5.58
CA SER A 41 23.61 4.61 -5.56
C SER A 41 24.45 4.84 -4.30
N PRO A 42 25.45 5.75 -4.32
CA PRO A 42 26.15 6.17 -3.12
C PRO A 42 25.28 7.00 -2.15
N GLU A 43 24.14 7.48 -2.62
CA GLU A 43 23.18 8.25 -1.82
C GLU A 43 22.31 7.33 -0.96
N ILE A 44 21.86 7.85 0.17
CA ILE A 44 20.89 7.19 1.03
C ILE A 44 19.51 7.79 0.74
N SER A 45 18.59 6.96 0.25
CA SER A 45 17.19 7.38 0.05
C SER A 45 16.35 6.97 1.26
N VAL A 46 15.74 7.93 1.93
CA VAL A 46 14.81 7.71 3.04
C VAL A 46 13.40 8.09 2.60
N ARG A 47 12.46 7.16 2.74
CA ARG A 47 11.05 7.38 2.39
C ARG A 47 10.18 7.08 3.59
N LEU A 48 9.31 8.03 3.93
CA LEU A 48 8.36 7.92 5.03
C LEU A 48 6.95 7.89 4.48
N VAL A 49 6.14 6.98 5.01
CA VAL A 49 4.70 6.97 4.79
C VAL A 49 3.97 6.95 6.14
N LEU A 50 2.98 7.82 6.28
CA LEU A 50 2.06 7.83 7.42
C LEU A 50 0.76 7.20 6.96
N LYS A 51 0.46 6.00 7.45
CA LYS A 51 -0.68 5.19 7.05
C LYS A 51 -1.61 4.96 8.23
N GLY A 52 -2.90 5.15 8.01
CA GLY A 52 -3.91 4.95 9.04
C GLY A 52 -4.20 3.47 9.32
N GLY A 53 -4.55 3.14 10.56
CA GLY A 53 -4.87 1.77 10.98
C GLY A 53 -6.09 1.19 10.25
N GLY A 54 -7.12 1.99 9.96
CA GLY A 54 -8.27 1.55 9.17
C GLY A 54 -7.88 1.03 7.78
N CYS A 55 -6.99 1.75 7.11
CA CYS A 55 -6.47 1.31 5.81
C CYS A 55 -5.58 0.06 5.92
N GLU A 56 -4.87 -0.11 7.02
CA GLU A 56 -4.05 -1.31 7.24
C GLU A 56 -4.92 -2.55 7.40
N ASN A 57 -6.05 -2.43 8.10
CA ASN A 57 -6.96 -3.53 8.37
C ASN A 57 -7.63 -4.12 7.13
N VAL A 58 -7.77 -3.35 6.04
CA VAL A 58 -8.43 -3.81 4.81
C VAL A 58 -7.47 -4.28 3.74
N GLY A 59 -6.18 -4.39 4.06
CA GLY A 59 -5.22 -5.08 3.20
C GLY A 59 -5.60 -6.55 3.02
N ALA A 60 -5.31 -7.11 1.83
CA ALA A 60 -5.66 -8.49 1.50
C ALA A 60 -4.54 -9.20 0.74
N GLN A 61 -4.49 -10.53 0.86
CA GLN A 61 -3.59 -11.35 0.07
C GLN A 61 -4.29 -12.62 -0.39
N TYR A 62 -4.26 -12.84 -1.68
CA TYR A 62 -4.88 -13.99 -2.34
C TYR A 62 -3.83 -14.98 -2.82
N SER A 63 -4.13 -16.26 -2.70
CA SER A 63 -3.43 -17.33 -3.40
C SER A 63 -4.23 -17.71 -4.64
N LEU A 64 -3.62 -17.71 -5.80
CA LEU A 64 -4.26 -18.19 -7.03
C LEU A 64 -3.83 -19.64 -7.36
N PRO A 65 -4.75 -20.46 -7.88
CA PRO A 65 -6.12 -20.13 -8.23
C PRO A 65 -7.04 -19.95 -7.01
N ALA A 66 -8.04 -19.09 -7.14
CA ALA A 66 -9.07 -18.87 -6.13
C ALA A 66 -10.44 -19.23 -6.72
N GLU A 67 -10.92 -20.43 -6.43
CA GLU A 67 -12.14 -20.99 -7.04
C GLU A 67 -13.37 -20.12 -6.79
N LYS A 68 -13.53 -19.60 -5.57
CA LYS A 68 -14.67 -18.72 -5.21
C LYS A 68 -14.77 -17.46 -6.06
N LEU A 69 -13.65 -17.00 -6.64
CA LEU A 69 -13.58 -15.84 -7.49
C LEU A 69 -13.51 -16.21 -8.97
N HIS A 70 -13.50 -17.50 -9.30
CA HIS A 70 -13.19 -17.98 -10.65
C HIS A 70 -11.89 -17.32 -11.18
N ALA A 71 -10.90 -17.20 -10.32
CA ALA A 71 -9.62 -16.53 -10.59
C ALA A 71 -8.52 -17.57 -10.79
N ASN A 72 -7.98 -17.63 -12.00
CA ASN A 72 -6.87 -18.50 -12.37
C ASN A 72 -5.52 -17.83 -12.10
N ARG A 73 -4.42 -18.53 -12.44
CA ARG A 73 -3.05 -18.02 -12.34
C ARG A 73 -2.67 -17.20 -13.59
N ASP A 74 -3.43 -16.16 -13.86
CA ASP A 74 -3.28 -15.25 -15.00
C ASP A 74 -3.64 -13.82 -14.59
N LEU A 75 -3.53 -12.89 -15.53
CA LEU A 75 -3.76 -11.48 -15.26
C LEU A 75 -5.25 -11.19 -14.96
N ASP A 76 -6.18 -11.92 -15.58
CA ASP A 76 -7.61 -11.81 -15.27
C ASP A 76 -7.92 -12.28 -13.84
N GLY A 77 -7.28 -13.36 -13.40
CA GLY A 77 -7.39 -13.83 -12.01
C GLY A 77 -6.82 -12.81 -11.03
N CYS A 78 -5.71 -12.15 -11.37
CA CYS A 78 -5.16 -11.06 -10.56
C CYS A 78 -6.16 -9.89 -10.48
N ARG A 79 -6.74 -9.50 -11.60
CA ARG A 79 -7.78 -8.47 -11.69
C ARG A 79 -8.96 -8.77 -10.76
N LYS A 80 -9.50 -9.99 -10.82
CA LYS A 80 -10.59 -10.43 -9.97
C LYS A 80 -10.25 -10.37 -8.49
N ALA A 81 -9.06 -10.83 -8.11
CA ALA A 81 -8.57 -10.77 -6.73
C ALA A 81 -8.44 -9.34 -6.21
N ILE A 82 -7.91 -8.43 -7.04
CA ILE A 82 -7.77 -7.00 -6.65
C ILE A 82 -9.15 -6.35 -6.48
N LEU A 83 -10.08 -6.60 -7.39
CA LEU A 83 -11.44 -6.05 -7.31
C LEU A 83 -12.21 -6.63 -6.11
N ASP A 84 -12.02 -7.91 -5.79
CA ASP A 84 -12.59 -8.50 -4.59
C ASP A 84 -12.03 -7.86 -3.32
N ALA A 85 -10.73 -7.56 -3.26
CA ALA A 85 -10.14 -6.83 -2.15
C ALA A 85 -10.82 -5.47 -1.92
N VAL A 86 -11.13 -4.75 -2.99
CA VAL A 86 -11.88 -3.48 -2.90
C VAL A 86 -13.29 -3.71 -2.42
N LEU A 87 -13.97 -4.72 -2.95
CA LEU A 87 -15.33 -5.08 -2.55
C LEU A 87 -15.41 -5.47 -1.08
N GLN A 88 -14.46 -6.25 -0.58
CA GLN A 88 -14.41 -6.65 0.84
C GLN A 88 -14.03 -5.49 1.77
N ALA A 89 -13.20 -4.57 1.30
CA ALA A 89 -12.83 -3.38 2.04
C ALA A 89 -14.05 -2.49 2.29
N GLN A 90 -14.99 -2.40 1.35
CA GLN A 90 -16.15 -1.50 1.45
C GLN A 90 -15.70 -0.09 1.87
N GLY A 91 -16.40 0.56 2.78
CA GLY A 91 -16.01 1.85 3.35
C GLY A 91 -15.01 1.80 4.51
N LYS A 92 -14.58 0.60 4.93
CA LYS A 92 -13.74 0.41 6.13
C LYS A 92 -12.31 0.96 5.99
N GLY A 93 -11.83 1.10 4.75
CA GLY A 93 -10.52 1.68 4.45
C GLY A 93 -10.48 3.21 4.50
N CYS A 94 -11.57 3.89 4.88
CA CYS A 94 -11.68 5.35 4.92
C CYS A 94 -11.44 6.01 3.54
N GLY A 95 -11.95 5.40 2.46
CA GLY A 95 -11.78 5.87 1.08
C GLY A 95 -12.25 7.32 0.83
N PRO A 96 -12.03 7.89 -0.34
CA PRO A 96 -11.56 7.17 -1.54
C PRO A 96 -10.15 6.63 -1.36
N GLY A 97 -9.94 5.42 -1.88
CA GLY A 97 -8.74 4.64 -1.64
C GLY A 97 -7.66 4.78 -2.71
N ILE A 98 -6.48 4.35 -2.33
CA ILE A 98 -5.36 4.12 -3.25
C ILE A 98 -4.85 2.71 -2.97
N LEU A 99 -4.65 1.92 -4.02
CA LEU A 99 -4.11 0.58 -3.90
C LEU A 99 -2.63 0.53 -4.28
N GLY A 100 -1.86 -0.18 -3.48
CA GLY A 100 -0.57 -0.70 -3.85
C GLY A 100 -0.67 -2.23 -4.00
N VAL A 101 -0.25 -2.77 -5.11
CA VAL A 101 -0.41 -4.19 -5.43
C VAL A 101 0.91 -4.80 -5.83
N CYS A 102 1.16 -6.02 -5.39
CA CYS A 102 2.22 -6.87 -5.91
C CYS A 102 1.63 -8.19 -6.42
N ILE A 103 1.93 -8.52 -7.67
CA ILE A 103 1.60 -9.79 -8.30
C ILE A 103 2.84 -10.68 -8.25
N GLY A 104 2.73 -11.85 -7.63
CA GLY A 104 3.85 -12.78 -7.45
C GLY A 104 4.60 -12.60 -6.13
N GLY A 105 5.90 -12.95 -6.12
CA GLY A 105 6.71 -13.02 -4.90
C GLY A 105 6.29 -14.17 -3.97
N ASP A 106 6.81 -14.14 -2.76
CA ASP A 106 6.30 -14.91 -1.63
C ASP A 106 5.33 -14.08 -0.79
N ARG A 107 4.79 -14.65 0.30
CA ARG A 107 3.78 -13.96 1.11
C ARG A 107 4.29 -12.68 1.77
N ALA A 108 5.50 -12.71 2.32
CA ALA A 108 6.06 -11.57 3.04
C ALA A 108 6.53 -10.48 2.07
N THR A 109 7.36 -10.87 1.11
CA THR A 109 7.92 -9.98 0.08
C THR A 109 6.82 -9.36 -0.80
N GLY A 110 5.80 -10.16 -1.17
CA GLY A 110 4.65 -9.65 -1.92
C GLY A 110 3.91 -8.54 -1.19
N TYR A 111 3.70 -8.71 0.12
CA TYR A 111 3.04 -7.69 0.93
C TYR A 111 3.90 -6.43 1.09
N GLU A 112 5.19 -6.59 1.32
CA GLU A 112 6.15 -5.48 1.40
C GLU A 112 6.19 -4.69 0.09
N HIS A 113 6.33 -5.37 -1.06
CA HIS A 113 6.33 -4.74 -2.37
C HIS A 113 5.01 -4.02 -2.67
N SER A 114 3.88 -4.54 -2.23
CA SER A 114 2.60 -3.85 -2.38
C SER A 114 2.57 -2.52 -1.63
N LYS A 115 3.16 -2.45 -0.43
CA LYS A 115 3.31 -1.19 0.33
C LYS A 115 4.27 -0.21 -0.36
N VAL A 116 5.33 -0.70 -0.97
CA VAL A 116 6.27 0.14 -1.75
C VAL A 116 5.57 0.82 -2.91
N GLN A 117 4.57 0.19 -3.55
CA GLN A 117 3.80 0.82 -4.63
C GLN A 117 3.04 2.07 -4.16
N LEU A 118 2.68 2.15 -2.90
CA LEU A 118 2.03 3.35 -2.33
C LEU A 118 2.97 4.58 -2.29
N LEU A 119 4.27 4.40 -2.51
CA LEU A 119 5.24 5.49 -2.64
C LEU A 119 5.32 6.06 -4.06
N ARG A 120 4.70 5.44 -5.06
CA ARG A 120 4.64 5.96 -6.43
C ARG A 120 3.69 7.16 -6.51
N LYS A 121 3.94 8.08 -7.43
CA LYS A 121 3.04 9.20 -7.72
C LYS A 121 1.76 8.70 -8.38
N LEU A 122 0.62 9.36 -8.11
CA LEU A 122 -0.65 8.94 -8.71
C LEU A 122 -0.69 9.18 -10.22
N ASP A 123 0.01 10.19 -10.68
CA ASP A 123 0.11 10.60 -12.08
C ASP A 123 1.26 9.92 -12.84
N ASP A 124 2.02 9.01 -12.21
CA ASP A 124 3.00 8.22 -12.94
C ASP A 124 2.35 7.13 -13.80
N THR A 125 3.04 6.72 -14.83
CA THR A 125 2.65 5.59 -15.69
C THR A 125 3.54 4.38 -15.37
N ASN A 126 2.94 3.21 -15.29
CA ASN A 126 3.69 1.97 -15.11
C ASN A 126 4.58 1.71 -16.33
N PRO A 127 5.87 1.39 -16.15
CA PRO A 127 6.77 1.09 -17.27
C PRO A 127 6.38 -0.20 -18.02
N ASN A 128 5.63 -1.12 -17.39
CA ASN A 128 5.07 -2.28 -18.05
C ASN A 128 3.67 -1.94 -18.59
N PRO A 129 3.43 -2.00 -19.91
CA PRO A 129 2.17 -1.58 -20.52
C PRO A 129 0.96 -2.42 -20.08
N GLU A 130 1.13 -3.73 -19.85
CA GLU A 130 0.04 -4.59 -19.37
C GLU A 130 -0.38 -4.20 -17.94
N LEU A 131 0.59 -3.86 -17.08
CA LEU A 131 0.30 -3.39 -15.73
C LEU A 131 -0.28 -1.96 -15.74
N ALA A 132 0.14 -1.11 -16.67
CA ALA A 132 -0.44 0.23 -16.83
C ALA A 132 -1.93 0.16 -17.19
N GLU A 133 -2.29 -0.73 -18.12
CA GLU A 133 -3.69 -0.95 -18.49
C GLU A 133 -4.49 -1.55 -17.32
N LEU A 134 -3.91 -2.52 -16.60
CA LEU A 134 -4.55 -3.09 -15.43
C LEU A 134 -4.76 -2.04 -14.32
N GLU A 135 -3.79 -1.18 -14.05
CA GLU A 135 -3.90 -0.08 -13.08
C GLU A 135 -5.12 0.81 -13.40
N LYS A 136 -5.31 1.15 -14.67
CA LYS A 136 -6.42 1.96 -15.16
C LYS A 136 -7.75 1.23 -15.05
N ASP A 137 -7.83 0.00 -15.54
CA ASP A 137 -9.06 -0.82 -15.51
C ASP A 137 -9.55 -1.06 -14.08
N ILE A 138 -8.65 -1.34 -13.14
CA ILE A 138 -9.02 -1.52 -11.72
C ILE A 138 -9.69 -0.25 -11.17
N VAL A 139 -9.15 0.93 -11.43
CA VAL A 139 -9.73 2.19 -10.95
C VAL A 139 -11.11 2.42 -11.57
N GLU A 140 -11.22 2.25 -12.89
CA GLU A 140 -12.48 2.44 -13.62
C GLU A 140 -13.57 1.47 -13.17
N THR A 141 -13.20 0.18 -12.99
CA THR A 141 -14.14 -0.85 -12.56
C THR A 141 -14.53 -0.70 -11.09
N ALA A 142 -13.58 -0.45 -10.21
CA ALA A 142 -13.85 -0.23 -8.79
C ALA A 142 -14.76 1.00 -8.56
N ASN A 143 -14.61 2.03 -9.36
CA ASN A 143 -15.46 3.23 -9.27
C ASN A 143 -16.91 2.96 -9.71
N LYS A 144 -17.15 1.95 -10.56
CA LYS A 144 -18.51 1.51 -10.91
C LYS A 144 -19.21 0.74 -9.79
N LEU A 145 -18.48 0.26 -8.78
CA LEU A 145 -19.09 -0.40 -7.61
C LEU A 145 -19.92 0.58 -6.76
N GLY A 146 -19.70 1.87 -6.89
CA GLY A 146 -20.50 2.88 -6.20
C GLY A 146 -20.32 2.92 -4.68
N ILE A 147 -19.26 2.29 -4.14
CA ILE A 147 -18.97 2.25 -2.69
C ILE A 147 -18.73 3.67 -2.18
N GLY A 148 -17.95 4.45 -2.90
CA GLY A 148 -17.67 5.85 -2.59
C GLY A 148 -16.87 6.09 -1.31
N PRO A 149 -16.67 7.36 -0.96
CA PRO A 149 -15.97 7.74 0.26
C PRO A 149 -16.63 7.13 1.50
N MET A 150 -15.85 6.41 2.31
CA MET A 150 -16.29 5.77 3.57
C MET A 150 -17.52 4.85 3.42
N GLY A 151 -17.84 4.39 2.21
CA GLY A 151 -18.99 3.53 1.96
C GLY A 151 -20.35 4.23 1.90
N PHE A 152 -20.36 5.56 1.84
CA PHE A 152 -21.61 6.33 1.75
C PHE A 152 -22.16 6.43 0.33
N GLY A 153 -21.57 5.74 -0.62
CA GLY A 153 -21.94 5.82 -2.02
C GLY A 153 -21.22 6.94 -2.77
N GLY A 154 -21.32 6.90 -4.09
CA GLY A 154 -20.74 7.93 -4.95
C GLY A 154 -19.84 7.37 -6.03
N LYS A 155 -19.33 8.27 -6.89
CA LYS A 155 -18.60 7.92 -8.10
C LYS A 155 -17.12 7.54 -7.86
N THR A 156 -16.57 7.91 -6.71
CA THR A 156 -15.13 7.75 -6.44
C THR A 156 -14.91 6.80 -5.27
N THR A 157 -14.62 5.54 -5.60
CA THR A 157 -14.19 4.50 -4.65
C THR A 157 -12.67 4.50 -4.53
N LEU A 158 -11.97 4.56 -5.66
CA LEU A 158 -10.51 4.63 -5.74
C LEU A 158 -10.05 5.90 -6.47
N LEU A 159 -8.94 6.46 -6.00
CA LEU A 159 -8.19 7.54 -6.65
C LEU A 159 -7.09 7.01 -7.55
N GLY A 160 -6.58 5.82 -7.29
CA GLY A 160 -5.50 5.22 -8.05
C GLY A 160 -5.17 3.80 -7.61
N THR A 161 -4.51 3.09 -8.50
CA THR A 161 -3.94 1.77 -8.26
C THR A 161 -2.52 1.76 -8.83
N LYS A 162 -1.57 1.21 -8.08
CA LYS A 162 -0.17 1.08 -8.50
C LYS A 162 0.25 -0.36 -8.31
N ILE A 163 0.74 -1.00 -9.37
CA ILE A 163 0.98 -2.44 -9.43
C ILE A 163 2.45 -2.72 -9.77
N CYS A 164 3.05 -3.68 -9.10
CA CYS A 164 4.30 -4.30 -9.54
C CYS A 164 4.12 -5.81 -9.69
N ALA A 165 5.02 -6.43 -10.44
CA ALA A 165 5.14 -7.86 -10.55
C ALA A 165 6.50 -8.32 -10.06
N ALA A 166 6.54 -9.44 -9.35
CA ALA A 166 7.75 -10.08 -8.86
C ALA A 166 7.80 -11.54 -9.31
N ASN A 167 9.02 -12.05 -9.53
CA ASN A 167 9.21 -13.45 -9.83
C ASN A 167 8.71 -14.32 -8.67
N ARG A 168 8.21 -15.50 -9.00
CA ARG A 168 7.65 -16.47 -8.06
C ARG A 168 8.12 -17.88 -8.39
N VAL A 169 7.97 -18.78 -7.43
CA VAL A 169 8.12 -20.20 -7.71
C VAL A 169 6.87 -20.74 -8.42
N PRO A 170 6.98 -21.77 -9.29
CA PRO A 170 5.85 -22.24 -10.11
C PRO A 170 4.62 -22.63 -9.30
N ALA A 171 4.79 -23.23 -8.13
CA ALA A 171 3.69 -23.73 -7.30
C ALA A 171 2.89 -22.64 -6.59
N SER A 172 3.46 -21.47 -6.35
CA SER A 172 2.80 -20.36 -5.66
C SER A 172 2.46 -19.21 -6.59
N PHE A 173 1.34 -18.56 -6.36
CA PHE A 173 0.97 -17.34 -7.05
C PHE A 173 0.14 -16.46 -6.11
N PHE A 174 0.76 -15.40 -5.61
CA PHE A 174 0.11 -14.48 -4.68
C PHE A 174 -0.23 -13.17 -5.36
N VAL A 175 -1.35 -12.57 -4.92
CA VAL A 175 -1.72 -11.20 -5.22
C VAL A 175 -1.86 -10.50 -3.88
N SER A 176 -0.97 -9.58 -3.58
CA SER A 176 -0.93 -8.83 -2.32
C SER A 176 -1.45 -7.42 -2.56
N VAL A 177 -2.43 -6.99 -1.77
CA VAL A 177 -3.10 -5.70 -1.90
C VAL A 177 -2.95 -4.92 -0.60
N SER A 178 -2.30 -3.78 -0.66
CA SER A 178 -2.26 -2.78 0.39
C SER A 178 -3.21 -1.64 0.05
N TYR A 179 -4.00 -1.23 1.00
CA TYR A 179 -4.97 -0.15 0.84
C TYR A 179 -4.50 1.09 1.60
N MET A 180 -4.68 2.27 1.04
CA MET A 180 -4.38 3.55 1.64
C MET A 180 -5.51 4.55 1.35
N CYS A 181 -5.90 5.35 2.34
CA CYS A 181 -6.92 6.38 2.12
C CYS A 181 -6.31 7.68 1.57
N TRP A 182 -7.17 8.56 1.09
CA TRP A 182 -6.79 9.88 0.58
C TRP A 182 -6.02 10.75 1.59
N ALA A 183 -6.21 10.52 2.89
CA ALA A 183 -5.59 11.30 3.97
C ALA A 183 -4.13 10.90 4.27
N PHE A 184 -3.55 9.98 3.49
CA PHE A 184 -2.17 9.56 3.71
C PHE A 184 -1.18 10.72 3.50
N ARG A 185 -0.04 10.61 4.17
CA ARG A 185 1.08 11.52 3.98
C ARG A 185 2.33 10.73 3.71
N ARG A 186 3.10 11.18 2.76
CA ARG A 186 4.41 10.64 2.45
C ARG A 186 5.40 11.76 2.27
N GLN A 187 6.65 11.48 2.60
CA GLN A 187 7.78 12.36 2.40
C GLN A 187 9.01 11.51 2.10
N GLY A 188 9.92 12.07 1.36
CA GLY A 188 11.15 11.38 1.02
C GLY A 188 12.30 12.36 0.81
N VAL A 189 13.49 11.91 1.18
CA VAL A 189 14.74 12.66 0.99
C VAL A 189 15.81 11.74 0.43
N GLU A 190 16.68 12.31 -0.37
CA GLU A 190 17.98 11.74 -0.68
C GLU A 190 19.04 12.46 0.13
N LEU A 191 19.91 11.70 0.75
CA LEU A 191 21.01 12.17 1.56
C LEU A 191 22.32 11.85 0.86
N ASP A 192 23.17 12.84 0.75
CA ASP A 192 24.56 12.73 0.36
C ASP A 192 25.43 12.72 1.62
N GLY A 193 26.41 11.83 1.68
CA GLY A 193 27.30 11.69 2.84
C GLY A 193 28.12 12.94 3.18
N ALA A 194 28.30 13.86 2.23
CA ALA A 194 29.10 15.08 2.40
C ALA A 194 28.24 16.32 2.67
N SER A 195 27.08 16.44 2.02
CA SER A 195 26.26 17.67 2.00
C SER A 195 24.96 17.58 2.78
N GLY A 196 24.59 16.41 3.28
CA GLY A 196 23.32 16.19 3.96
C GLY A 196 22.16 15.94 3.00
N ILE A 197 21.09 16.74 3.05
CA ILE A 197 19.94 16.57 2.16
C ILE A 197 20.31 17.08 0.76
N SER A 198 20.38 16.18 -0.22
CA SER A 198 20.63 16.51 -1.62
C SER A 198 19.33 16.81 -2.37
N ARG A 199 18.24 16.11 -2.06
CA ARG A 199 16.96 16.28 -2.76
C ARG A 199 15.76 15.84 -1.93
N TRP A 200 14.64 16.56 -2.06
CA TRP A 200 13.31 16.12 -1.63
C TRP A 200 12.63 15.34 -2.76
N LEU A 201 11.97 14.22 -2.43
CA LEU A 201 11.37 13.31 -3.42
C LEU A 201 9.89 13.62 -3.70
N TYR A 202 9.22 14.32 -2.78
CA TYR A 202 7.80 14.70 -2.88
C TYR A 202 7.59 16.15 -2.48
#